data_b83fce193050777b8bf51d944d6ac421
#
_entry.id   b83fce193050777b8bf51d944d6ac421
#
_cell.length_a   1.000
_cell.length_b   1.000
_cell.length_c   1.000
_cell.angle_alpha   90.00
_cell.angle_beta   90.00
_cell.angle_gamma   90.00
#
_symmetry.space_group_name_H-M   'P 1'
#
loop_
_entity.id
_entity.type
_entity.pdbx_description
1 polymer ?
#
loop_
_entity_poly.entity_id
_entity_poly.type
_entity_poly.pdbx_seq_one_letter_code
_entity_poly.pdbx_strand_id
1 'polypeptide(L)'
;MVHDVVITLIRRAVSDDSDDYGQVINEEKRRDIFAVECGVKRNEFYQAQAIGMTPTVTFQCFGFDYDGEKIIEYNGREYSVIRTYPLAGERLEIVCTDIAEGQ
;
A
#
# COMPACT_ATOMS: atom_id res chain seq x y z
N MET A 1 -18.99 -10.66 -3.23
CA MET A 1 -18.44 -11.66 -2.30
C MET A 1 -17.06 -11.21 -1.89
N VAL A 2 -16.81 -11.24 -0.59
CA VAL A 2 -15.56 -10.76 -0.02
C VAL A 2 -14.63 -11.95 0.12
N HIS A 3 -13.42 -11.87 -0.45
CA HIS A 3 -12.44 -12.93 -0.37
C HIS A 3 -11.22 -12.49 0.44
N ASP A 4 -10.78 -13.34 1.34
CA ASP A 4 -9.50 -13.14 1.99
C ASP A 4 -8.39 -13.43 0.99
N VAL A 5 -7.47 -12.51 0.89
CA VAL A 5 -6.31 -12.63 0.02
C VAL A 5 -5.06 -12.39 0.83
N VAL A 6 -3.91 -12.78 0.28
CA VAL A 6 -2.62 -12.48 0.88
C VAL A 6 -2.01 -11.34 0.08
N ILE A 7 -1.65 -10.26 0.78
CA ILE A 7 -0.92 -9.15 0.19
C ILE A 7 0.45 -9.06 0.86
N THR A 8 1.43 -8.54 0.13
CA THR A 8 2.78 -8.35 0.65
C THR A 8 2.99 -6.87 0.89
N LEU A 9 3.24 -6.50 2.13
CA LEU A 9 3.58 -5.14 2.51
C LEU A 9 5.08 -4.95 2.31
N ILE A 10 5.46 -3.96 1.54
CA ILE A 10 6.85 -3.73 1.17
C ILE A 10 7.29 -2.38 1.72
N ARG A 11 8.36 -2.40 2.50
CA ARG A 11 9.01 -1.19 2.96
C ARG A 11 10.36 -1.08 2.26
N ARG A 12 10.51 -0.03 1.48
CA ARG A 12 11.79 0.29 0.84
C ARG A 12 12.37 1.50 1.53
N ALA A 13 13.53 1.31 2.13
CA ALA A 13 14.26 2.40 2.74
C ALA A 13 15.53 2.64 1.93
N VAL A 14 15.68 3.87 1.48
CA VAL A 14 16.95 4.33 0.91
C VAL A 14 17.62 5.10 2.03
N SER A 15 18.75 4.60 2.50
CA SER A 15 19.50 5.31 3.50
C SER A 15 20.25 6.46 2.81
N ASP A 16 19.96 7.69 3.24
CA ASP A 16 20.70 8.86 2.79
C ASP A 16 22.06 8.94 3.45
N ASP A 17 22.28 8.12 4.48
CA ASP A 17 23.60 8.03 5.09
C ASP A 17 24.46 7.15 4.21
N SER A 18 25.25 7.77 3.36
CA SER A 18 26.33 7.04 2.75
C SER A 18 27.25 6.59 3.88
N ASP A 19 27.69 5.34 3.82
CA ASP A 19 28.73 4.90 4.73
C ASP A 19 30.01 5.71 4.44
N ASP A 20 31.06 5.44 5.20
CA ASP A 20 32.33 6.17 5.03
C ASP A 20 32.94 6.00 3.62
N TYR A 21 32.36 5.11 2.83
CA TYR A 21 32.81 4.82 1.46
C TYR A 21 31.86 5.37 0.39
N GLY A 22 30.84 6.10 0.80
CA GLY A 22 29.90 6.70 -0.14
C GLY A 22 28.86 5.75 -0.71
N GLN A 23 28.66 4.60 -0.10
CA GLN A 23 27.68 3.63 -0.57
C GLN A 23 26.31 3.95 0.00
N VAL A 24 25.30 3.90 -0.87
CA VAL A 24 23.91 4.04 -0.46
C VAL A 24 23.38 2.65 -0.14
N ILE A 25 22.86 2.49 1.07
CA ILE A 25 22.28 1.21 1.50
C ILE A 25 20.80 1.22 1.20
N ASN A 26 20.38 0.31 0.32
CA ASN A 26 18.96 0.10 0.03
C ASN A 26 18.48 -1.11 0.81
N GLU A 27 17.46 -0.92 1.63
CA GLU A 27 16.84 -2.01 2.36
C GLU A 27 15.42 -2.20 1.87
N GLU A 28 15.04 -3.46 1.67
CA GLU A 28 13.67 -3.82 1.35
C GLU A 28 13.20 -4.87 2.33
N LYS A 29 12.11 -4.58 3.01
CA LYS A 29 11.48 -5.53 3.94
C LYS A 29 10.11 -5.87 3.42
N ARG A 30 9.81 -7.16 3.36
CA ARG A 30 8.54 -7.67 2.85
C ARG A 30 7.87 -8.49 3.93
N ARG A 31 6.58 -8.27 4.11
CA ARG A 31 5.76 -9.04 5.06
C ARG A 31 4.46 -9.40 4.38
N ASP A 32 4.06 -10.66 4.49
CA ASP A 32 2.77 -11.11 3.99
C ASP A 32 1.74 -11.00 5.10
N ILE A 33 0.58 -10.43 4.77
CA ILE A 33 -0.55 -10.37 5.69
C ILE A 33 -1.82 -10.80 4.97
N PHE A 34 -2.81 -11.20 5.75
CA PHE A 34 -4.13 -11.45 5.22
C PHE A 34 -4.89 -10.14 5.09
N ALA A 35 -5.63 -10.00 4.01
CA ALA A 35 -6.44 -8.83 3.75
C ALA A 35 -7.68 -9.22 2.98
N VAL A 36 -8.61 -8.28 2.85
CA VAL A 36 -9.81 -8.43 2.04
C VAL A 36 -9.70 -7.44 0.90
N GLU A 37 -9.81 -7.94 -0.33
CA GLU A 37 -9.84 -7.07 -1.49
C GLU A 37 -11.22 -6.45 -1.64
N CYS A 38 -11.28 -5.13 -1.80
CA CYS A 38 -12.52 -4.37 -1.94
C CYS A 38 -12.46 -3.50 -3.17
N GLY A 39 -13.64 -3.14 -3.68
CA GLY A 39 -13.72 -2.15 -4.75
C GLY A 39 -13.41 -0.75 -4.24
N VAL A 40 -13.10 0.15 -5.16
CA VAL A 40 -12.85 1.55 -4.83
C VAL A 40 -14.19 2.26 -4.66
N LYS A 41 -14.34 3.00 -3.56
CA LYS A 41 -15.53 3.79 -3.32
C LYS A 41 -15.55 5.01 -4.23
N ARG A 42 -16.75 5.43 -4.65
CA ARG A 42 -16.90 6.55 -5.57
C ARG A 42 -16.28 7.82 -5.03
N ASN A 43 -16.49 8.12 -3.76
CA ASN A 43 -15.93 9.32 -3.14
C ASN A 43 -14.41 9.32 -3.22
N GLU A 44 -13.80 8.17 -2.95
CA GLU A 44 -12.36 8.05 -2.96
C GLU A 44 -11.80 8.25 -4.37
N PHE A 45 -12.51 7.72 -5.37
CA PHE A 45 -12.11 7.90 -6.77
C PHE A 45 -12.04 9.39 -7.13
N TYR A 46 -13.07 10.16 -6.78
CA TYR A 46 -13.08 11.58 -7.10
C TYR A 46 -12.01 12.36 -6.35
N GLN A 47 -11.81 12.05 -5.08
CA GLN A 47 -10.79 12.74 -4.30
C GLN A 47 -9.39 12.46 -4.83
N ALA A 48 -9.12 11.23 -5.20
CA ALA A 48 -7.81 10.87 -5.73
C ALA A 48 -7.58 11.53 -7.08
N GLN A 49 -8.60 11.62 -7.93
CA GLN A 49 -8.47 12.28 -9.23
C GLN A 49 -8.16 13.76 -9.09
N ALA A 50 -8.65 14.41 -8.04
CA ALA A 50 -8.36 15.81 -7.79
C ALA A 50 -6.88 16.09 -7.56
N ILE A 51 -6.12 15.09 -7.12
CA ILE A 51 -4.67 15.20 -6.92
C ILE A 51 -3.88 14.41 -7.97
N GLY A 52 -4.53 14.03 -9.07
CA GLY A 52 -3.87 13.37 -10.19
C GLY A 52 -3.61 11.88 -10.01
N MET A 53 -4.27 11.25 -9.05
CA MET A 53 -4.13 9.81 -8.80
C MET A 53 -5.40 9.07 -9.17
N THR A 54 -5.26 7.82 -9.61
CA THR A 54 -6.39 6.97 -9.94
C THR A 54 -6.36 5.76 -9.01
N PRO A 55 -7.31 5.66 -8.06
CA PRO A 55 -7.37 4.47 -7.20
C PRO A 55 -7.69 3.24 -8.03
N THR A 56 -6.97 2.16 -7.78
CA THR A 56 -7.12 0.92 -8.54
C THR A 56 -7.74 -0.18 -7.70
N VAL A 57 -7.37 -0.25 -6.42
CA VAL A 57 -7.82 -1.32 -5.53
C VAL A 57 -7.80 -0.82 -4.10
N THR A 58 -8.66 -1.41 -3.28
CA THR A 58 -8.70 -1.15 -1.85
C THR A 58 -8.59 -2.47 -1.11
N PHE A 59 -7.80 -2.49 -0.05
CA PHE A 59 -7.67 -3.64 0.83
C PHE A 59 -8.12 -3.27 2.23
N GLN A 60 -8.67 -4.24 2.95
CA GLN A 60 -8.96 -4.08 4.37
C GLN A 60 -8.16 -5.13 5.13
N CYS A 61 -7.51 -4.70 6.19
CA CYS A 61 -6.73 -5.59 7.06
C CYS A 61 -6.92 -5.15 8.51
N PHE A 62 -6.31 -5.88 9.43
CA PHE A 62 -6.24 -5.40 10.81
C PHE A 62 -5.21 -4.30 10.90
N GLY A 63 -5.54 -3.24 11.66
CA GLY A 63 -4.65 -2.10 11.78
C GLY A 63 -3.28 -2.45 12.35
N PHE A 64 -3.23 -3.45 13.24
CA PHE A 64 -1.96 -3.86 13.84
C PHE A 64 -1.05 -4.59 12.85
N ASP A 65 -1.58 -5.05 11.71
CA ASP A 65 -0.76 -5.70 10.68
C ASP A 65 -0.07 -4.70 9.77
N TYR A 66 -0.56 -3.47 9.72
CA TYR A 66 -0.02 -2.44 8.82
C TYR A 66 0.86 -1.47 9.62
N ASP A 67 2.06 -1.24 9.14
CA ASP A 67 3.05 -0.40 9.82
C ASP A 67 3.56 0.73 8.94
N GLY A 68 2.67 1.32 8.14
CA GLY A 68 3.01 2.49 7.32
C GLY A 68 3.74 2.19 6.03
N GLU A 69 3.73 0.96 5.59
CA GLU A 69 4.35 0.60 4.31
C GLU A 69 3.67 1.33 3.16
N LYS A 70 4.46 1.79 2.20
CA LYS A 70 3.98 2.59 1.07
C LYS A 70 3.67 1.76 -0.16
N ILE A 71 4.07 0.51 -0.19
CA ILE A 71 3.94 -0.36 -1.36
C ILE A 71 3.29 -1.67 -0.94
N ILE A 72 2.36 -2.14 -1.76
CA ILE A 72 1.71 -3.43 -1.58
C ILE A 72 1.87 -4.22 -2.87
N GLU A 73 2.31 -5.48 -2.76
CA GLU A 73 2.31 -6.40 -3.89
C GLU A 73 1.13 -7.35 -3.76
N TYR A 74 0.39 -7.50 -4.84
CA TYR A 74 -0.75 -8.39 -4.89
C TYR A 74 -0.85 -8.95 -6.31
N ASN A 75 -0.94 -10.27 -6.44
CA ASN A 75 -1.03 -10.96 -7.74
C ASN A 75 0.12 -10.61 -8.68
N GLY A 76 1.33 -10.43 -8.13
CA GLY A 76 2.50 -10.13 -8.95
C GLY A 76 2.58 -8.69 -9.42
N ARG A 77 1.71 -7.82 -8.92
CA ARG A 77 1.66 -6.42 -9.31
C ARG A 77 1.88 -5.55 -8.07
N GLU A 78 2.65 -4.48 -8.23
CA GLU A 78 2.91 -3.56 -7.14
C GLU A 78 1.97 -2.37 -7.20
N TYR A 79 1.49 -1.96 -6.04
CA TYR A 79 0.60 -0.82 -5.87
C TYR A 79 1.21 0.16 -4.88
N SER A 80 0.98 1.44 -5.12
CA SER A 80 1.36 2.48 -4.18
C SER A 80 0.17 2.82 -3.28
N VAL A 81 0.42 2.96 -1.99
CA VAL A 81 -0.62 3.34 -1.03
C VAL A 81 -0.90 4.83 -1.14
N ILE A 82 -2.13 5.19 -1.47
CA ILE A 82 -2.57 6.58 -1.55
C ILE A 82 -2.90 7.10 -0.15
N ARG A 83 -3.72 6.35 0.58
CA ARG A 83 -4.16 6.74 1.93
C ARG A 83 -4.74 5.55 2.66
N THR A 84 -4.90 5.71 3.95
CA THR A 84 -5.51 4.70 4.81
C THR A 84 -6.62 5.32 5.65
N TYR A 85 -7.62 4.50 6.00
CA TYR A 85 -8.73 4.90 6.86
C TYR A 85 -8.92 3.88 7.95
N PRO A 86 -8.97 4.30 9.22
CA PRO A 86 -9.33 3.39 10.28
C PRO A 86 -10.82 3.02 10.19
N LEU A 87 -11.11 1.75 10.44
CA LEU A 87 -12.47 1.22 10.44
C LEU A 87 -12.79 0.67 11.83
N ALA A 88 -14.07 0.37 12.03
CA ALA A 88 -14.49 -0.26 13.28
C ALA A 88 -13.85 -1.63 13.44
N GLY A 89 -13.67 -2.08 14.69
CA GLY A 89 -13.13 -3.41 14.99
C GLY A 89 -11.64 -3.52 14.75
N GLU A 90 -10.90 -2.44 14.94
CA GLU A 90 -9.45 -2.41 14.76
C GLU A 90 -9.01 -2.73 13.34
N ARG A 91 -9.88 -2.49 12.37
CA ARG A 91 -9.59 -2.71 10.97
C ARG A 91 -9.13 -1.42 10.31
N LEU A 92 -8.42 -1.59 9.21
CA LEU A 92 -7.87 -0.47 8.44
C LEU A 92 -8.18 -0.70 6.97
N GLU A 93 -8.61 0.35 6.29
CA GLU A 93 -8.78 0.33 4.84
C GLU A 93 -7.59 1.01 4.18
N ILE A 94 -7.01 0.36 3.17
CA ILE A 94 -5.83 0.86 2.45
C ILE A 94 -6.24 1.08 1.01
N VAL A 95 -6.18 2.32 0.54
CA VAL A 95 -6.51 2.68 -0.84
C VAL A 95 -5.21 2.76 -1.64
N CYS A 96 -5.18 2.07 -2.76
CA CYS A 96 -3.96 1.92 -3.55
C CYS A 96 -4.17 2.28 -5.02
N THR A 97 -3.09 2.69 -5.66
CA THR A 97 -3.04 2.89 -7.10
C THR A 97 -1.94 2.02 -7.71
N ASP A 98 -2.14 1.61 -8.95
CA ASP A 98 -1.14 0.81 -9.68
C ASP A 98 0.10 1.68 -9.93
N ILE A 99 1.26 1.20 -9.52
CA ILE A 99 2.51 1.94 -9.69
C ILE A 99 2.82 2.16 -11.17
N ALA A 100 2.52 1.18 -12.01
CA ALA A 100 2.80 1.29 -13.45
C ALA A 100 2.00 2.41 -14.11
N GLU A 101 0.81 2.75 -13.58
CA GLU A 101 -0.03 3.82 -14.10
C GLU A 101 0.25 5.16 -13.44
N GLY A 102 0.92 5.16 -12.30
CA GLY A 102 1.18 6.36 -11.52
C GLY A 102 2.39 7.17 -11.96
N GLN A 103 2.96 6.82 -13.07
CA GLN A 103 4.17 7.51 -13.57
C GLN A 103 3.85 8.51 -14.64
#